data_b2f496ce320ccb059619b3d3c29f31d2
#
_entry.id   b2f496ce320ccb059619b3d3c29f31d2
#
_cell.length_a   1.000
_cell.length_b   1.000
_cell.length_c   1.000
_cell.angle_alpha   90.00
_cell.angle_beta   90.00
_cell.angle_gamma   90.00
#
_symmetry.space_group_name_H-M   'P 1'
#
loop_
_entity.id
_entity.type
_entity.pdbx_description
1 polymer ?
#
loop_
_entity_poly.entity_id
_entity_poly.type
_entity_poly.pdbx_seq_one_letter_code
_entity_poly.pdbx_strand_id
1 'polypeptide(L)'
;YTNNLVKKFAVQEHKQMMMWAKAVQSHAELMDYAEVFFDEVSLQESKRVELLAMAYRRFLAADDNENTGIYLDIIRSNISIPVIITDTDNNITLSINLPKKHQDKIVFDDEMQKDFSVYPPIKIDIYGKETFLYYNESLIYTELRAVLDDMFAFFINDVSDNAAGVPVIILNHSHNEILSYGNLDSSMMNDGDYVEKQL
;
A
#
# COMPACT_ATOMS: atom_id res chain seq x y z
N TYR A 1 37.42 -31.49 -27.43
CA TYR A 1 36.29 -30.67 -27.94
C TYR A 1 35.21 -30.44 -26.86
N THR A 2 34.78 -31.48 -26.13
CA THR A 2 33.69 -31.47 -25.14
C THR A 2 33.97 -30.51 -23.97
N ASN A 3 35.20 -30.47 -23.48
CA ASN A 3 35.58 -29.64 -22.29
C ASN A 3 35.55 -28.14 -22.58
N ASN A 4 35.80 -27.74 -23.84
CA ASN A 4 35.69 -26.30 -24.25
C ASN A 4 34.22 -25.85 -24.44
N LEU A 5 33.36 -26.80 -24.82
CA LEU A 5 31.93 -26.52 -24.97
C LEU A 5 31.29 -26.33 -23.60
N VAL A 6 31.56 -27.22 -22.67
CA VAL A 6 31.08 -27.15 -21.27
C VAL A 6 31.53 -25.85 -20.60
N LYS A 7 32.81 -25.46 -20.76
CA LYS A 7 33.30 -24.17 -20.23
C LYS A 7 32.60 -22.97 -20.84
N LYS A 8 32.29 -22.99 -22.14
CA LYS A 8 31.56 -21.89 -22.79
C LYS A 8 30.10 -21.80 -22.26
N PHE A 9 29.45 -22.95 -22.08
CA PHE A 9 28.09 -22.95 -21.49
C PHE A 9 28.12 -22.42 -20.07
N ALA A 10 29.04 -22.90 -19.22
CA ALA A 10 29.15 -22.42 -17.84
C ALA A 10 29.41 -20.90 -17.75
N VAL A 11 30.24 -20.35 -18.64
CA VAL A 11 30.47 -18.90 -18.70
C VAL A 11 29.23 -18.14 -19.16
N GLN A 12 28.47 -18.70 -20.10
CA GLN A 12 27.24 -18.07 -20.60
C GLN A 12 26.13 -18.10 -19.54
N GLU A 13 25.95 -19.22 -18.85
CA GLU A 13 25.03 -19.36 -17.71
C GLU A 13 25.41 -18.38 -16.59
N HIS A 14 26.69 -18.33 -16.21
CA HIS A 14 27.15 -17.38 -15.18
C HIS A 14 26.86 -15.92 -15.57
N LYS A 15 27.06 -15.55 -16.84
CA LYS A 15 26.76 -14.21 -17.33
C LYS A 15 25.26 -13.88 -17.30
N GLN A 16 24.40 -14.85 -17.64
CA GLN A 16 22.96 -14.71 -17.53
C GLN A 16 22.55 -14.52 -16.07
N MET A 17 23.07 -15.35 -15.16
CA MET A 17 22.82 -15.23 -13.71
C MET A 17 23.23 -13.87 -13.15
N MET A 18 24.39 -13.34 -13.56
CA MET A 18 24.84 -12.01 -13.11
C MET A 18 23.96 -10.88 -13.62
N MET A 19 23.51 -10.93 -14.87
CA MET A 19 22.57 -9.94 -15.41
C MET A 19 21.24 -10.00 -14.65
N TRP A 20 20.84 -11.17 -14.29
CA TRP A 20 19.63 -11.48 -13.59
C TRP A 20 19.66 -10.98 -12.13
N ALA A 21 20.71 -11.34 -11.39
CA ALA A 21 20.94 -10.84 -10.04
C ALA A 21 20.94 -9.30 -9.99
N LYS A 22 21.54 -8.67 -11.02
CA LYS A 22 21.54 -7.20 -11.13
C LYS A 22 20.14 -6.62 -11.40
N ALA A 23 19.32 -7.30 -12.18
CA ALA A 23 17.92 -6.88 -12.40
C ALA A 23 17.10 -6.99 -11.12
N VAL A 24 17.24 -8.08 -10.36
CA VAL A 24 16.59 -8.25 -9.05
C VAL A 24 17.04 -7.15 -8.08
N GLN A 25 18.33 -6.91 -7.97
CA GLN A 25 18.87 -5.86 -7.11
C GLN A 25 18.29 -4.48 -7.48
N SER A 26 18.27 -4.13 -8.77
CA SER A 26 17.73 -2.84 -9.24
C SER A 26 16.22 -2.70 -8.92
N HIS A 27 15.46 -3.79 -8.96
CA HIS A 27 14.05 -3.76 -8.58
C HIS A 27 13.86 -3.65 -7.06
N ALA A 28 14.69 -4.30 -6.26
CA ALA A 28 14.68 -4.15 -4.81
C ALA A 28 14.96 -2.69 -4.40
N GLU A 29 15.96 -2.07 -5.02
CA GLU A 29 16.26 -0.65 -4.80
C GLU A 29 15.07 0.26 -5.16
N LEU A 30 14.36 -0.04 -6.25
CA LEU A 30 13.15 0.70 -6.64
C LEU A 30 12.02 0.54 -5.62
N MET A 31 11.86 -0.64 -5.02
CA MET A 31 10.87 -0.89 -3.97
C MET A 31 11.18 -0.10 -2.71
N ASP A 32 12.45 -0.06 -2.27
CA ASP A 32 12.88 0.75 -1.12
C ASP A 32 12.55 2.24 -1.34
N TYR A 33 12.82 2.77 -2.54
CA TYR A 33 12.44 4.14 -2.89
C TYR A 33 10.93 4.36 -2.92
N ALA A 34 10.17 3.38 -3.42
CA ALA A 34 8.72 3.46 -3.43
C ALA A 34 8.15 3.48 -2.01
N GLU A 35 8.65 2.66 -1.10
CA GLU A 35 8.22 2.62 0.30
C GLU A 35 8.45 3.99 0.98
N VAL A 36 9.65 4.55 0.87
CA VAL A 36 9.96 5.90 1.41
C VAL A 36 9.04 6.97 0.81
N PHE A 37 8.77 6.89 -0.49
CA PHE A 37 7.85 7.81 -1.16
C PHE A 37 6.42 7.67 -0.61
N PHE A 38 5.95 6.44 -0.40
CA PHE A 38 4.61 6.20 0.13
C PHE A 38 4.46 6.66 1.57
N ASP A 39 5.48 6.51 2.41
CA ASP A 39 5.48 7.02 3.78
C ASP A 39 5.34 8.56 3.79
N GLU A 40 6.07 9.26 2.92
CA GLU A 40 5.98 10.71 2.80
C GLU A 40 4.60 11.16 2.30
N VAL A 41 4.03 10.48 1.31
CA VAL A 41 2.68 10.77 0.80
C VAL A 41 1.63 10.54 1.89
N SER A 42 1.71 9.44 2.64
CA SER A 42 0.81 9.12 3.74
C SER A 42 0.86 10.21 4.83
N LEU A 43 2.05 10.69 5.18
CA LEU A 43 2.21 11.79 6.12
C LEU A 43 1.55 13.10 5.62
N GLN A 44 1.70 13.41 4.33
CA GLN A 44 1.07 14.59 3.74
C GLN A 44 -0.45 14.46 3.67
N GLU A 45 -0.97 13.28 3.38
CA GLU A 45 -2.41 13.01 3.40
C GLU A 45 -3.00 13.16 4.79
N SER A 46 -2.33 12.67 5.83
CA SER A 46 -2.75 12.87 7.21
C SER A 46 -2.92 14.36 7.56
N LYS A 47 -1.94 15.20 7.18
CA LYS A 47 -2.04 16.66 7.38
C LYS A 47 -3.20 17.30 6.59
N ARG A 48 -3.47 16.81 5.38
CA ARG A 48 -4.62 17.28 4.58
C ARG A 48 -5.95 16.91 5.23
N VAL A 49 -6.03 15.72 5.83
CA VAL A 49 -7.23 15.28 6.56
C VAL A 49 -7.46 16.12 7.81
N GLU A 50 -6.40 16.44 8.58
CA GLU A 50 -6.52 17.33 9.73
C GLU A 50 -7.05 18.71 9.32
N LEU A 51 -6.54 19.26 8.21
CA LEU A 51 -7.02 20.52 7.64
C LEU A 51 -8.49 20.43 7.21
N LEU A 52 -8.87 19.31 6.58
CA LEU A 52 -10.23 19.01 6.16
C LEU A 52 -11.18 18.92 7.37
N ALA A 53 -10.79 18.19 8.43
CA ALA A 53 -11.55 18.09 9.67
C ALA A 53 -11.73 19.45 10.35
N MET A 54 -10.69 20.30 10.34
CA MET A 54 -10.77 21.67 10.84
C MET A 54 -11.76 22.50 10.01
N ALA A 55 -11.70 22.39 8.68
CA ALA A 55 -12.61 23.10 7.78
C ALA A 55 -14.07 22.67 8.00
N TYR A 56 -14.34 21.38 8.12
CA TYR A 56 -15.68 20.88 8.48
C TYR A 56 -16.17 21.43 9.81
N ARG A 57 -15.34 21.37 10.85
CA ARG A 57 -15.69 21.90 12.18
C ARG A 57 -16.06 23.38 12.11
N ARG A 58 -15.26 24.20 11.42
CA ARG A 58 -15.49 25.62 11.28
C ARG A 58 -16.71 25.93 10.43
N PHE A 59 -16.87 25.21 9.31
CA PHE A 59 -18.02 25.39 8.43
C PHE A 59 -19.35 25.07 9.12
N LEU A 60 -19.40 23.97 9.88
CA LEU A 60 -20.63 23.52 10.55
C LEU A 60 -20.93 24.32 11.83
N ALA A 61 -19.95 24.95 12.45
CA ALA A 61 -20.11 25.79 13.63
C ALA A 61 -20.26 27.30 13.30
N ALA A 62 -20.22 27.67 12.01
CA ALA A 62 -20.26 29.05 11.58
C ALA A 62 -21.67 29.67 11.76
N ASP A 63 -21.71 30.90 12.22
CA ASP A 63 -22.94 31.71 12.27
C ASP A 63 -23.27 32.28 10.88
N ASP A 64 -24.54 32.66 10.68
CA ASP A 64 -25.06 33.21 9.40
C ASP A 64 -24.25 34.39 8.82
N ASN A 65 -23.51 35.12 9.67
CA ASN A 65 -22.69 36.26 9.27
C ASN A 65 -21.21 35.96 9.05
N GLU A 66 -20.77 34.71 9.26
CA GLU A 66 -19.38 34.31 9.08
C GLU A 66 -19.10 33.96 7.62
N ASN A 67 -17.95 34.42 7.09
CA ASN A 67 -17.52 34.04 5.74
C ASN A 67 -16.97 32.61 5.72
N THR A 68 -17.80 31.67 5.30
CA THR A 68 -17.48 30.23 5.24
C THR A 68 -16.83 29.78 3.91
N GLY A 69 -16.61 30.71 2.98
CA GLY A 69 -16.13 30.41 1.63
C GLY A 69 -14.82 29.62 1.62
N ILE A 70 -13.85 30.02 2.45
CA ILE A 70 -12.55 29.34 2.53
C ILE A 70 -12.68 27.88 3.04
N TYR A 71 -13.59 27.63 3.98
CA TYR A 71 -13.82 26.28 4.50
C TYR A 71 -14.46 25.38 3.44
N LEU A 72 -15.42 25.91 2.69
CA LEU A 72 -16.03 25.21 1.56
C LEU A 72 -15.01 24.89 0.46
N ASP A 73 -14.09 25.79 0.16
CA ASP A 73 -13.05 25.57 -0.84
C ASP A 73 -12.11 24.45 -0.40
N ILE A 74 -11.72 24.41 0.88
CA ILE A 74 -10.92 23.33 1.45
C ILE A 74 -11.68 21.98 1.33
N ILE A 75 -12.95 21.93 1.73
CA ILE A 75 -13.79 20.73 1.67
C ILE A 75 -13.91 20.23 0.22
N ARG A 76 -14.19 21.12 -0.72
CA ARG A 76 -14.32 20.80 -2.16
C ARG A 76 -13.00 20.38 -2.81
N SER A 77 -11.87 20.80 -2.27
CA SER A 77 -10.55 20.40 -2.76
C SER A 77 -10.20 18.93 -2.48
N ASN A 78 -10.98 18.27 -1.62
CA ASN A 78 -10.81 16.85 -1.35
C ASN A 78 -11.39 15.97 -2.47
N ILE A 79 -10.56 15.57 -3.42
CA ILE A 79 -10.95 14.80 -4.60
C ILE A 79 -10.64 13.29 -4.49
N SER A 80 -9.88 12.86 -3.48
CA SER A 80 -9.36 11.49 -3.43
C SER A 80 -9.43 10.82 -2.06
N ILE A 81 -9.43 11.59 -0.97
CA ILE A 81 -9.44 11.02 0.38
C ILE A 81 -10.87 10.61 0.75
N PRO A 82 -11.13 9.32 1.04
CA PRO A 82 -12.45 8.90 1.52
C PRO A 82 -12.70 9.44 2.92
N VAL A 83 -13.85 10.07 3.10
CA VAL A 83 -14.26 10.66 4.38
C VAL A 83 -15.69 10.26 4.67
N ILE A 84 -15.96 9.92 5.94
CA ILE A 84 -17.28 9.63 6.47
C ILE A 84 -17.47 10.45 7.74
N ILE A 85 -18.59 11.12 7.85
CA ILE A 85 -19.03 11.77 9.11
C ILE A 85 -20.25 11.03 9.62
N THR A 86 -20.21 10.60 10.89
CA THR A 86 -21.32 9.92 11.55
C THR A 86 -21.79 10.69 12.76
N ASP A 87 -23.04 10.41 13.16
CA ASP A 87 -23.53 10.75 14.51
C ASP A 87 -23.09 9.70 15.54
N THR A 88 -23.52 9.86 16.79
CA THR A 88 -23.26 8.92 17.90
C THR A 88 -23.89 7.54 17.73
N ASP A 89 -24.89 7.41 16.86
CA ASP A 89 -25.62 6.17 16.57
C ASP A 89 -25.06 5.48 15.31
N ASN A 90 -23.88 5.91 14.82
CA ASN A 90 -23.23 5.42 13.59
C ASN A 90 -24.05 5.67 12.30
N ASN A 91 -25.04 6.58 12.30
CA ASN A 91 -25.66 6.96 11.05
C ASN A 91 -24.74 7.88 10.26
N ILE A 92 -24.59 7.63 8.97
CA ILE A 92 -23.78 8.44 8.08
C ILE A 92 -24.53 9.73 7.75
N THR A 93 -23.97 10.85 8.18
CA THR A 93 -24.51 12.19 7.90
C THR A 93 -23.90 12.81 6.65
N LEU A 94 -22.64 12.44 6.35
CA LEU A 94 -21.93 12.87 5.14
C LEU A 94 -20.92 11.79 4.74
N SER A 95 -20.78 11.59 3.44
CA SER A 95 -19.71 10.75 2.88
C SER A 95 -19.18 11.33 1.58
N ILE A 96 -17.87 11.23 1.37
CA ILE A 96 -17.18 11.72 0.17
C ILE A 96 -16.13 10.70 -0.25
N ASN A 97 -15.98 10.50 -1.57
CA ASN A 97 -14.97 9.65 -2.17
C ASN A 97 -14.96 8.20 -1.65
N LEU A 98 -16.14 7.65 -1.32
CA LEU A 98 -16.19 6.28 -0.85
C LEU A 98 -15.86 5.27 -1.95
N PRO A 99 -15.15 4.16 -1.63
CA PRO A 99 -15.06 3.00 -2.49
C PRO A 99 -16.44 2.50 -2.93
N LYS A 100 -16.56 1.96 -4.14
CA LYS A 100 -17.85 1.51 -4.72
C LYS A 100 -18.65 0.60 -3.80
N LYS A 101 -17.99 -0.26 -3.03
CA LYS A 101 -18.64 -1.19 -2.08
C LYS A 101 -19.37 -0.51 -0.91
N HIS A 102 -19.09 0.78 -0.67
CA HIS A 102 -19.63 1.54 0.47
C HIS A 102 -20.52 2.72 0.06
N GLN A 103 -20.64 3.02 -1.25
CA GLN A 103 -21.31 4.25 -1.73
C GLN A 103 -22.81 4.34 -1.34
N ASP A 104 -23.50 3.20 -1.23
CA ASP A 104 -24.94 3.15 -0.97
C ASP A 104 -25.29 2.91 0.51
N LYS A 105 -24.28 2.84 1.39
CA LYS A 105 -24.49 2.60 2.82
C LYS A 105 -24.89 3.89 3.54
N ILE A 106 -25.89 3.78 4.40
CA ILE A 106 -26.39 4.88 5.24
C ILE A 106 -25.99 4.74 6.71
N VAL A 107 -25.47 3.56 7.09
CA VAL A 107 -24.99 3.25 8.44
C VAL A 107 -23.54 2.83 8.35
N PHE A 108 -22.74 3.30 9.28
CA PHE A 108 -21.34 2.93 9.44
C PHE A 108 -21.24 1.58 10.13
N ASP A 109 -21.33 0.50 9.35
CA ASP A 109 -21.36 -0.88 9.79
C ASP A 109 -19.96 -1.45 10.14
N ASP A 110 -19.93 -2.68 10.64
CA ASP A 110 -18.69 -3.35 11.07
C ASP A 110 -17.69 -3.52 9.93
N GLU A 111 -18.14 -3.71 8.69
CA GLU A 111 -17.28 -3.80 7.51
C GLU A 111 -16.59 -2.46 7.24
N MET A 112 -17.34 -1.36 7.28
CA MET A 112 -16.79 -0.01 7.14
C MET A 112 -15.84 0.33 8.29
N GLN A 113 -16.20 -0.04 9.54
CA GLN A 113 -15.33 0.17 10.69
C GLN A 113 -13.97 -0.53 10.51
N LYS A 114 -13.97 -1.75 10.01
CA LYS A 114 -12.74 -2.49 9.72
C LYS A 114 -11.89 -1.78 8.66
N ASP A 115 -12.52 -1.36 7.56
CA ASP A 115 -11.82 -0.68 6.47
C ASP A 115 -11.26 0.69 6.88
N PHE A 116 -11.96 1.41 7.76
CA PHE A 116 -11.57 2.74 8.25
C PHE A 116 -10.86 2.69 9.62
N SER A 117 -10.32 1.53 10.03
CA SER A 117 -9.63 1.36 11.32
C SER A 117 -8.15 1.76 11.29
N VAL A 118 -7.59 2.08 10.12
CA VAL A 118 -6.17 2.43 9.95
C VAL A 118 -5.81 3.68 10.75
N TYR A 119 -6.72 4.65 10.78
CA TYR A 119 -6.53 5.91 11.51
C TYR A 119 -7.61 6.09 12.58
N PRO A 120 -7.28 6.70 13.73
CA PRO A 120 -8.27 7.01 14.74
C PRO A 120 -9.25 8.06 14.23
N PRO A 121 -10.57 7.95 14.57
CA PRO A 121 -11.55 8.95 14.16
C PRO A 121 -11.28 10.29 14.83
N ILE A 122 -11.57 11.37 14.11
CA ILE A 122 -11.49 12.74 14.62
C ILE A 122 -12.86 13.13 15.18
N LYS A 123 -12.90 13.38 16.48
CA LYS A 123 -14.11 13.86 17.14
C LYS A 123 -14.35 15.32 16.81
N ILE A 124 -15.56 15.63 16.34
CA ILE A 124 -16.03 16.98 16.02
C ILE A 124 -17.28 17.27 16.85
N ASP A 125 -17.27 18.35 17.60
CA ASP A 125 -18.46 18.84 18.30
C ASP A 125 -19.16 19.88 17.40
N ILE A 126 -20.43 19.66 17.09
CA ILE A 126 -21.26 20.54 16.28
C ILE A 126 -22.49 20.93 17.11
N TYR A 127 -22.51 22.15 17.62
CA TYR A 127 -23.60 22.66 18.46
C TYR A 127 -23.95 21.75 19.65
N GLY A 128 -22.94 21.17 20.31
CA GLY A 128 -23.11 20.25 21.43
C GLY A 128 -23.51 18.82 21.03
N LYS A 129 -23.53 18.49 19.74
CA LYS A 129 -23.67 17.13 19.23
C LYS A 129 -22.31 16.57 18.85
N GLU A 130 -21.98 15.43 19.44
CA GLU A 130 -20.77 14.71 19.09
C GLU A 130 -20.96 14.05 17.72
N THR A 131 -20.00 14.27 16.82
CA THR A 131 -19.89 13.63 15.52
C THR A 131 -18.49 13.08 15.35
N PHE A 132 -18.33 12.07 14.52
CA PHE A 132 -17.04 11.43 14.28
C PHE A 132 -16.72 11.50 12.80
N LEU A 133 -15.53 11.99 12.49
CA LEU A 133 -14.99 11.99 11.13
C LEU A 133 -14.02 10.82 11.01
N TYR A 134 -14.37 9.86 10.18
CA TYR A 134 -13.52 8.74 9.77
C TYR A 134 -12.91 9.04 8.41
N TYR A 135 -11.69 8.61 8.20
CA TYR A 135 -10.99 8.77 6.94
C TYR A 135 -10.06 7.59 6.67
N ASN A 136 -9.66 7.44 5.43
CA ASN A 136 -8.70 6.43 5.02
C ASN A 136 -7.71 7.03 4.01
N GLU A 137 -6.73 6.26 3.60
CA GLU A 137 -5.79 6.62 2.54
C GLU A 137 -6.54 7.00 1.26
N SER A 138 -5.95 7.90 0.48
CA SER A 138 -6.56 8.33 -0.77
C SER A 138 -6.70 7.14 -1.74
N LEU A 139 -7.80 7.11 -2.49
CA LEU A 139 -8.04 6.08 -3.49
C LEU A 139 -6.92 6.01 -4.53
N ILE A 140 -6.37 7.15 -4.91
CA ILE A 140 -5.25 7.23 -5.87
C ILE A 140 -3.99 6.58 -5.28
N TYR A 141 -3.71 6.83 -3.99
CA TYR A 141 -2.58 6.24 -3.29
C TYR A 141 -2.73 4.72 -3.20
N THR A 142 -3.91 4.24 -2.77
CA THR A 142 -4.20 2.81 -2.63
C THR A 142 -4.10 2.08 -3.97
N GLU A 143 -4.65 2.69 -5.05
CA GLU A 143 -4.56 2.12 -6.41
C GLU A 143 -3.12 2.07 -6.91
N LEU A 144 -2.34 3.13 -6.69
CA LEU A 144 -0.93 3.19 -7.12
C LEU A 144 -0.09 2.14 -6.37
N ARG A 145 -0.30 1.99 -5.07
CA ARG A 145 0.38 0.97 -4.27
C ARG A 145 0.06 -0.43 -4.77
N ALA A 146 -1.22 -0.74 -5.02
CA ALA A 146 -1.63 -2.02 -5.56
C ALA A 146 -0.97 -2.34 -6.92
N VAL A 147 -0.87 -1.35 -7.82
CA VAL A 147 -0.18 -1.52 -9.11
C VAL A 147 1.30 -1.83 -8.92
N LEU A 148 1.98 -1.18 -7.97
CA LEU A 148 3.39 -1.46 -7.69
C LEU A 148 3.58 -2.84 -7.08
N ASP A 149 2.73 -3.25 -6.14
CA ASP A 149 2.75 -4.58 -5.53
C ASP A 149 2.53 -5.67 -6.60
N ASP A 150 1.57 -5.47 -7.52
CA ASP A 150 1.31 -6.38 -8.64
C ASP A 150 2.51 -6.46 -9.61
N MET A 151 3.12 -5.33 -9.93
CA MET A 151 4.31 -5.28 -10.79
C MET A 151 5.49 -6.01 -10.13
N PHE A 152 5.67 -5.85 -8.84
CA PHE A 152 6.71 -6.54 -8.09
C PHE A 152 6.46 -8.06 -8.05
N ALA A 153 5.24 -8.48 -7.73
CA ALA A 153 4.87 -9.90 -7.74
C ALA A 153 5.08 -10.54 -9.13
N PHE A 154 4.67 -9.84 -10.18
CA PHE A 154 4.91 -10.29 -11.56
C PHE A 154 6.40 -10.44 -11.85
N PHE A 155 7.21 -9.45 -11.49
CA PHE A 155 8.66 -9.49 -11.70
C PHE A 155 9.31 -10.66 -10.94
N ILE A 156 8.97 -10.87 -9.67
CA ILE A 156 9.48 -11.99 -8.86
C ILE A 156 9.14 -13.34 -9.49
N ASN A 157 7.91 -13.50 -9.99
CA ASN A 157 7.48 -14.72 -10.65
C ASN A 157 8.22 -14.95 -11.98
N ASP A 158 8.32 -13.91 -12.82
CA ASP A 158 9.05 -13.98 -14.09
C ASP A 158 10.52 -14.36 -13.88
N VAL A 159 11.09 -13.78 -12.82
CA VAL A 159 12.42 -14.08 -12.36
C VAL A 159 12.55 -15.54 -11.96
N SER A 160 11.69 -16.07 -11.14
CA SER A 160 11.71 -17.46 -10.69
C SER A 160 11.52 -18.46 -11.84
N ASP A 161 10.63 -18.14 -12.77
CA ASP A 161 10.30 -19.02 -13.92
C ASP A 161 11.42 -19.08 -14.97
N ASN A 162 12.14 -17.96 -15.16
CA ASN A 162 13.20 -17.83 -16.16
C ASN A 162 14.61 -18.17 -15.64
N ALA A 163 14.74 -18.67 -14.41
CA ALA A 163 16.04 -19.04 -13.81
C ALA A 163 16.79 -20.20 -14.50
N ALA A 164 16.34 -20.64 -15.69
CA ALA A 164 17.02 -21.59 -16.58
C ALA A 164 17.54 -22.87 -15.88
N GLY A 165 16.78 -23.41 -14.92
CA GLY A 165 17.13 -24.64 -14.19
C GLY A 165 18.14 -24.44 -13.05
N VAL A 166 18.51 -23.20 -12.73
CA VAL A 166 19.34 -22.90 -11.55
C VAL A 166 18.43 -22.69 -10.35
N PRO A 167 18.72 -23.32 -9.19
CA PRO A 167 17.98 -23.05 -7.96
C PRO A 167 18.17 -21.59 -7.52
N VAL A 168 17.06 -20.90 -7.25
CA VAL A 168 17.07 -19.50 -6.83
C VAL A 168 16.19 -19.34 -5.60
N ILE A 169 16.67 -18.58 -4.63
CA ILE A 169 15.91 -18.12 -3.46
C ILE A 169 16.03 -16.60 -3.42
N ILE A 170 14.91 -15.91 -3.29
CA ILE A 170 14.84 -14.47 -3.14
C ILE A 170 14.42 -14.17 -1.70
N LEU A 171 15.27 -13.46 -0.98
CA LEU A 171 15.04 -13.06 0.41
C LEU A 171 14.66 -11.58 0.48
N ASN A 172 13.97 -11.20 1.56
CA ASN A 172 13.80 -9.78 1.88
C ASN A 172 15.14 -9.11 2.23
N HIS A 173 15.14 -7.77 2.35
CA HIS A 173 16.35 -6.99 2.66
C HIS A 173 17.04 -7.43 3.97
N SER A 174 16.27 -7.85 4.96
CA SER A 174 16.77 -8.30 6.26
C SER A 174 17.25 -9.76 6.26
N HIS A 175 17.15 -10.48 5.14
CA HIS A 175 17.50 -11.89 4.95
C HIS A 175 16.80 -12.86 5.94
N ASN A 176 15.63 -12.49 6.43
CA ASN A 176 14.87 -13.29 7.42
C ASN A 176 13.55 -13.84 6.86
N GLU A 177 13.25 -13.60 5.61
CA GLU A 177 12.02 -14.06 4.95
C GLU A 177 12.28 -14.42 3.48
N ILE A 178 11.75 -15.54 3.04
CA ILE A 178 11.79 -15.97 1.64
C ILE A 178 10.62 -15.34 0.90
N LEU A 179 10.89 -14.40 0.00
CA LEU A 179 9.88 -13.75 -0.83
C LEU A 179 9.43 -14.63 -1.99
N SER A 180 10.38 -15.38 -2.58
CA SER A 180 10.10 -16.30 -3.69
C SER A 180 11.24 -17.31 -3.87
N TYR A 181 10.95 -18.40 -4.58
CA TYR A 181 11.95 -19.39 -4.98
C TYR A 181 11.62 -19.97 -6.35
N GLY A 182 12.64 -20.38 -7.08
CA GLY A 182 12.50 -21.04 -8.39
C GLY A 182 13.47 -22.22 -8.53
N ASN A 183 13.05 -23.25 -9.28
CA ASN A 183 13.86 -24.45 -9.61
C ASN A 183 14.46 -25.19 -8.39
N LEU A 184 13.81 -25.10 -7.22
CA LEU A 184 14.17 -25.91 -6.06
C LEU A 184 13.49 -27.28 -6.14
N ASP A 185 14.25 -28.35 -5.89
CA ASP A 185 13.68 -29.69 -5.74
C ASP A 185 12.80 -29.73 -4.47
N SER A 186 11.67 -30.41 -4.56
CA SER A 186 10.75 -30.62 -3.43
C SER A 186 11.41 -31.22 -2.19
N SER A 187 12.51 -31.99 -2.39
CA SER A 187 13.33 -32.57 -1.31
C SER A 187 14.11 -31.47 -0.55
N MET A 188 14.55 -30.42 -1.21
CA MET A 188 15.28 -29.29 -0.59
C MET A 188 14.37 -28.41 0.23
N MET A 189 13.09 -28.27 -0.17
CA MET A 189 12.09 -27.48 0.56
C MET A 189 11.64 -28.14 1.87
N ASN A 190 11.69 -29.45 1.95
CA ASN A 190 11.34 -30.25 3.15
C ASN A 190 12.52 -30.42 4.14
N ASP A 191 13.70 -29.98 3.76
CA ASP A 191 14.88 -29.97 4.63
C ASP A 191 14.94 -28.63 5.37
N GLY A 192 14.41 -28.60 6.60
CA GLY A 192 14.41 -27.40 7.45
C GLY A 192 15.83 -26.82 7.68
N ASP A 193 16.85 -27.72 7.73
CA ASP A 193 18.27 -27.34 7.84
C ASP A 193 18.78 -26.59 6.59
N TYR A 194 18.23 -26.89 5.41
CA TYR A 194 18.62 -26.20 4.17
C TYR A 194 18.07 -24.77 4.12
N VAL A 195 16.82 -24.61 4.51
CA VAL A 195 16.15 -23.29 4.56
C VAL A 195 16.77 -22.40 5.65
N GLU A 196 17.02 -22.94 6.85
CA GLU A 196 17.66 -22.19 7.95
C GLU A 196 19.10 -21.74 7.62
N LYS A 197 19.84 -22.47 6.79
CA LYS A 197 21.18 -22.07 6.37
C LYS A 197 21.21 -20.95 5.32
N GLN A 198 20.07 -20.66 4.70
CA GLN A 198 19.94 -19.59 3.69
C GLN A 198 19.35 -18.31 4.30
N LEU A 199 18.68 -18.39 5.44
CA LEU A 199 18.21 -17.28 6.26
C LEU A 199 19.31 -16.82 7.24
#